data_60311a58b4eefcbeb5949ecd97c850bf
#
_entry.id   60311a58b4eefcbeb5949ecd97c850bf
#
_cell.length_a   1.000
_cell.length_b   1.000
_cell.length_c   1.000
_cell.angle_alpha   90.00
_cell.angle_beta   90.00
_cell.angle_gamma   90.00
#
_symmetry.space_group_name_H-M   'P 1'
#
loop_
_entity.id
_entity.type
_entity.pdbx_description
1 polymer ?
#
loop_
_entity_poly.entity_id
_entity_poly.type
_entity_poly.pdbx_seq_one_letter_code
_entity_poly.pdbx_strand_id
1 'polypeptide(L)'
;MNKPNSSLRAACLALLALTLFACSGEAPESDSADEASIYDTSLNMQELMALVLEPASDILWDSGGWVLDSAGYEELYPTTDDGWAYVRAQAAVIVETGNSLALPGRREDNDAWLIYSQGLSEAGRRAMAAAEAQDEEEFFQAGAQLYSVCTACHQAYNPEILYRFDDAINPVD
;
A
#
# COMPACT_ATOMS: atom_id res chain seq x y z
N MET A 1 2.89 -28.54 72.02
CA MET A 1 3.23 -28.84 70.60
C MET A 1 1.97 -29.33 69.94
N ASN A 2 1.23 -28.40 69.27
CA ASN A 2 -0.02 -28.70 68.58
C ASN A 2 0.26 -29.11 67.13
N LYS A 3 -0.16 -30.32 66.77
CA LYS A 3 -0.13 -30.79 65.37
C LYS A 3 -1.29 -30.11 64.58
N PRO A 4 -1.06 -29.49 63.43
CA PRO A 4 -2.15 -28.95 62.64
C PRO A 4 -2.93 -30.08 61.97
N ASN A 5 -4.28 -29.96 62.04
CA ASN A 5 -5.25 -30.90 61.49
C ASN A 5 -5.12 -31.06 59.97
N SER A 6 -4.87 -32.29 59.55
CA SER A 6 -4.72 -32.70 58.14
C SER A 6 -6.01 -32.53 57.30
N SER A 7 -7.17 -32.39 57.96
CA SER A 7 -8.46 -32.21 57.29
C SER A 7 -8.68 -30.81 56.69
N LEU A 8 -7.98 -29.79 57.20
CA LEU A 8 -8.14 -28.41 56.70
C LEU A 8 -7.31 -28.17 55.42
N ARG A 9 -6.27 -28.97 55.21
CA ARG A 9 -5.42 -28.89 53.99
C ARG A 9 -6.05 -29.57 52.78
N ALA A 10 -6.87 -30.58 52.97
CA ALA A 10 -7.61 -31.26 51.90
C ALA A 10 -8.76 -30.41 51.33
N ALA A 11 -9.41 -29.57 52.15
CA ALA A 11 -10.52 -28.71 51.72
C ALA A 11 -10.05 -27.49 50.88
N CYS A 12 -8.83 -26.94 51.15
CA CYS A 12 -8.28 -25.85 50.37
C CYS A 12 -7.75 -26.26 48.99
N LEU A 13 -7.28 -27.50 48.83
CA LEU A 13 -6.79 -28.02 47.53
C LEU A 13 -7.95 -28.41 46.60
N ALA A 14 -9.13 -28.76 47.12
CA ALA A 14 -10.30 -29.06 46.30
C ALA A 14 -11.00 -27.80 45.74
N LEU A 15 -10.86 -26.64 46.40
CA LEU A 15 -11.44 -25.37 45.88
C LEU A 15 -10.56 -24.68 44.82
N LEU A 16 -9.28 -25.00 44.75
CA LEU A 16 -8.36 -24.38 43.74
C LEU A 16 -8.42 -25.04 42.37
N ALA A 17 -9.03 -26.25 42.27
CA ALA A 17 -9.13 -26.99 41.01
C ALA A 17 -10.36 -26.62 40.15
N LEU A 18 -11.30 -25.82 40.67
CA LEU A 18 -12.54 -25.49 39.95
C LEU A 18 -12.53 -24.13 39.22
N THR A 19 -11.42 -23.36 39.25
CA THR A 19 -11.37 -22.03 38.65
C THR A 19 -10.59 -21.93 37.33
N LEU A 20 -10.16 -23.05 36.74
CA LEU A 20 -9.39 -23.05 35.49
C LEU A 20 -10.19 -23.43 34.25
N PHE A 21 -11.52 -23.45 34.29
CA PHE A 21 -12.35 -23.84 33.13
C PHE A 21 -13.23 -22.72 32.57
N ALA A 22 -12.80 -21.47 32.67
CA ALA A 22 -13.59 -20.37 32.11
C ALA A 22 -12.70 -19.33 31.44
N CYS A 23 -12.08 -19.68 30.30
CA CYS A 23 -11.63 -18.73 29.27
C CYS A 23 -11.23 -19.47 27.99
N SER A 24 -12.13 -20.27 27.42
CA SER A 24 -12.16 -20.49 25.97
C SER A 24 -13.34 -19.70 25.42
N GLY A 25 -13.25 -18.39 25.54
CA GLY A 25 -13.98 -17.50 24.66
C GLY A 25 -13.30 -17.64 23.31
N GLU A 26 -13.87 -18.38 22.38
CA GLU A 26 -13.63 -18.25 20.97
C GLU A 26 -13.79 -16.75 20.66
N ALA A 27 -12.70 -16.07 20.31
CA ALA A 27 -12.79 -14.74 19.74
C ALA A 27 -13.74 -14.86 18.54
N PRO A 28 -14.72 -13.96 18.36
CA PRO A 28 -15.53 -14.00 17.17
C PRO A 28 -14.55 -13.90 15.98
N GLU A 29 -14.51 -14.95 15.15
CA GLU A 29 -13.93 -14.85 13.82
C GLU A 29 -14.70 -13.70 13.16
N SER A 30 -14.04 -12.55 13.02
CA SER A 30 -14.59 -11.45 12.24
C SER A 30 -14.71 -12.00 10.82
N ASP A 31 -15.96 -12.06 10.37
CA ASP A 31 -16.33 -12.64 9.09
C ASP A 31 -15.73 -11.74 7.99
N SER A 32 -14.50 -12.05 7.57
CA SER A 32 -13.75 -11.29 6.56
C SER A 32 -14.52 -11.21 5.23
N ALA A 33 -15.46 -12.13 5.00
CA ALA A 33 -16.36 -12.13 3.86
C ALA A 33 -17.44 -11.03 3.96
N ASP A 34 -17.88 -10.68 5.17
CA ASP A 34 -18.90 -9.65 5.39
C ASP A 34 -18.29 -8.25 5.28
N GLU A 35 -17.05 -8.05 5.73
CA GLU A 35 -16.33 -6.78 5.55
C GLU A 35 -16.02 -6.49 4.07
N ALA A 36 -15.68 -7.50 3.26
CA ALA A 36 -15.43 -7.32 1.83
C ALA A 36 -16.67 -6.84 1.07
N SER A 37 -17.88 -7.16 1.54
CA SER A 37 -19.14 -6.82 0.85
C SER A 37 -19.53 -5.34 0.95
N ILE A 38 -18.94 -4.56 1.87
CA ILE A 38 -19.24 -3.13 2.03
C ILE A 38 -18.43 -2.24 1.07
N TYR A 39 -17.43 -2.78 0.41
CA TYR A 39 -16.59 -2.04 -0.54
C TYR A 39 -16.96 -2.38 -1.97
N ASP A 40 -17.01 -1.36 -2.83
CA ASP A 40 -17.14 -1.58 -4.27
C ASP A 40 -15.77 -1.95 -4.87
N THR A 41 -15.62 -3.20 -5.22
CA THR A 41 -14.43 -3.76 -5.89
C THR A 41 -14.73 -4.19 -7.32
N SER A 42 -15.70 -3.54 -7.99
CA SER A 42 -16.12 -3.86 -9.37
C SER A 42 -15.01 -3.69 -10.40
N LEU A 43 -14.09 -2.73 -10.20
CA LEU A 43 -12.85 -2.69 -10.96
C LEU A 43 -11.96 -3.84 -10.50
N ASN A 44 -11.63 -4.76 -11.42
CA ASN A 44 -10.61 -5.77 -11.14
C ASN A 44 -9.22 -5.14 -11.01
N MET A 45 -8.21 -5.93 -10.63
CA MET A 45 -6.85 -5.42 -10.40
C MET A 45 -6.23 -4.77 -11.64
N GLN A 46 -6.40 -5.39 -12.81
CA GLN A 46 -5.88 -4.85 -14.07
C GLN A 46 -6.56 -3.52 -14.42
N GLU A 47 -7.86 -3.41 -14.24
CA GLU A 47 -8.62 -2.17 -14.49
C GLU A 47 -8.24 -1.08 -13.50
N LEU A 48 -8.03 -1.41 -12.22
CA LEU A 48 -7.55 -0.43 -11.23
C LEU A 48 -6.18 0.11 -11.61
N MET A 49 -5.25 -0.75 -12.05
CA MET A 49 -3.94 -0.32 -12.55
C MET A 49 -4.08 0.56 -13.79
N ALA A 50 -4.72 0.07 -14.85
CA ALA A 50 -4.75 0.73 -16.14
C ALA A 50 -5.61 2.00 -16.19
N LEU A 51 -6.68 2.08 -15.39
CA LEU A 51 -7.66 3.19 -15.48
C LEU A 51 -7.51 4.22 -14.37
N VAL A 52 -6.81 3.89 -13.28
CA VAL A 52 -6.71 4.76 -12.10
C VAL A 52 -5.26 5.05 -11.76
N LEU A 53 -4.45 4.01 -11.50
CA LEU A 53 -3.10 4.21 -10.98
C LEU A 53 -2.12 4.68 -12.07
N GLU A 54 -2.08 3.98 -13.20
CA GLU A 54 -1.15 4.28 -14.30
C GLU A 54 -1.33 5.72 -14.83
N PRO A 55 -2.55 6.21 -15.17
CA PRO A 55 -2.72 7.58 -15.64
C PRO A 55 -2.28 8.64 -14.62
N ALA A 56 -2.49 8.38 -13.33
CA ALA A 56 -2.06 9.30 -12.27
C ALA A 56 -0.53 9.29 -12.11
N SER A 57 0.09 8.11 -12.22
CA SER A 57 1.55 7.95 -12.13
C SER A 57 2.27 8.57 -13.32
N ASP A 58 1.75 8.39 -14.53
CA ASP A 58 2.29 8.98 -15.75
C ASP A 58 2.34 10.51 -15.64
N ILE A 59 1.27 11.14 -15.14
CA ILE A 59 1.27 12.59 -14.92
C ILE A 59 2.40 13.03 -13.98
N LEU A 60 2.71 12.25 -12.92
CA LEU A 60 3.81 12.59 -12.02
C LEU A 60 5.16 12.46 -12.72
N TRP A 61 5.36 11.41 -13.49
CA TRP A 61 6.63 11.19 -14.20
C TRP A 61 6.82 12.15 -15.35
N ASP A 62 5.77 12.46 -16.11
CA ASP A 62 5.79 13.43 -17.20
C ASP A 62 5.93 14.89 -16.71
N SER A 63 5.73 15.12 -15.41
CA SER A 63 5.86 16.43 -14.77
C SER A 63 7.09 16.54 -13.88
N GLY A 64 8.07 15.65 -14.00
CA GLY A 64 9.27 15.66 -13.15
C GLY A 64 10.54 15.32 -13.92
N GLY A 65 11.62 16.08 -13.65
CA GLY A 65 12.90 15.88 -14.29
C GLY A 65 13.10 16.70 -15.56
N TRP A 66 13.80 16.13 -16.55
CA TRP A 66 14.14 16.83 -17.79
C TRP A 66 14.23 15.85 -18.96
N VAL A 67 14.08 16.39 -20.18
CA VAL A 67 14.32 15.70 -21.43
C VAL A 67 15.49 16.38 -22.16
N LEU A 68 16.38 15.60 -22.75
CA LEU A 68 17.44 16.07 -23.65
C LEU A 68 17.33 15.31 -24.96
N ASP A 69 16.91 16.00 -26.00
CA ASP A 69 16.78 15.41 -27.35
C ASP A 69 17.40 16.31 -28.42
N SER A 70 17.08 16.04 -29.69
CA SER A 70 17.57 16.83 -30.83
C SER A 70 17.02 18.27 -30.88
N ALA A 71 15.94 18.57 -30.15
CA ALA A 71 15.36 19.90 -30.02
C ALA A 71 16.05 20.72 -28.91
N GLY A 72 16.72 20.07 -27.96
CA GLY A 72 17.45 20.70 -26.86
C GLY A 72 17.13 20.11 -25.49
N TYR A 73 17.38 20.91 -24.46
CA TYR A 73 17.10 20.59 -23.05
C TYR A 73 15.78 21.25 -22.64
N GLU A 74 14.91 20.48 -22.01
CA GLU A 74 13.63 20.93 -21.48
C GLU A 74 13.40 20.37 -20.08
N GLU A 75 13.01 21.23 -19.14
CA GLU A 75 12.54 20.83 -17.81
C GLU A 75 11.03 20.56 -17.86
N LEU A 76 10.62 19.48 -17.20
CA LEU A 76 9.24 18.99 -17.26
C LEU A 76 8.36 19.49 -16.10
N TYR A 77 8.95 20.22 -15.13
CA TYR A 77 8.23 20.66 -13.95
C TYR A 77 7.12 21.67 -14.29
N PRO A 78 6.00 21.64 -13.52
CA PRO A 78 4.96 22.65 -13.67
C PRO A 78 5.52 24.05 -13.41
N THR A 79 5.16 25.01 -14.28
CA THR A 79 5.61 26.41 -14.19
C THR A 79 4.55 27.35 -13.61
N THR A 80 3.38 26.82 -13.21
CA THR A 80 2.25 27.59 -12.70
C THR A 80 1.65 26.93 -11.45
N ASP A 81 1.02 27.72 -10.59
CA ASP A 81 0.31 27.23 -9.40
C ASP A 81 -0.77 26.20 -9.77
N ASP A 82 -1.51 26.41 -10.88
CA ASP A 82 -2.51 25.46 -11.36
C ASP A 82 -1.89 24.15 -11.82
N GLY A 83 -0.72 24.18 -12.45
CA GLY A 83 0.04 22.98 -12.83
C GLY A 83 0.47 22.20 -11.60
N TRP A 84 1.03 22.85 -10.59
CA TRP A 84 1.40 22.21 -9.32
C TRP A 84 0.18 21.68 -8.57
N ALA A 85 -0.95 22.40 -8.58
CA ALA A 85 -2.19 21.89 -8.00
C ALA A 85 -2.71 20.64 -8.73
N TYR A 86 -2.55 20.58 -10.05
CA TYR A 86 -2.94 19.41 -10.85
C TYR A 86 -2.12 18.18 -10.52
N VAL A 87 -0.78 18.27 -10.51
CA VAL A 87 0.07 17.12 -10.17
C VAL A 87 -0.14 16.69 -8.72
N ARG A 88 -0.39 17.64 -7.80
CA ARG A 88 -0.77 17.31 -6.41
C ARG A 88 -2.06 16.51 -6.34
N ALA A 89 -3.05 16.82 -7.16
CA ALA A 89 -4.30 16.06 -7.24
C ALA A 89 -4.07 14.63 -7.76
N GLN A 90 -3.19 14.44 -8.75
CA GLN A 90 -2.82 13.10 -9.21
C GLN A 90 -2.06 12.30 -8.14
N ALA A 91 -1.18 12.94 -7.40
CA ALA A 91 -0.52 12.31 -6.25
C ALA A 91 -1.53 11.85 -5.18
N ALA A 92 -2.62 12.58 -4.95
CA ALA A 92 -3.71 12.16 -4.07
C ALA A 92 -4.43 10.91 -4.59
N VAL A 93 -4.62 10.77 -5.91
CA VAL A 93 -5.17 9.54 -6.52
C VAL A 93 -4.28 8.34 -6.19
N ILE A 94 -2.96 8.51 -6.24
CA ILE A 94 -2.00 7.45 -5.89
C ILE A 94 -2.13 7.06 -4.41
N VAL A 95 -2.27 8.02 -3.50
CA VAL A 95 -2.51 7.75 -2.05
C VAL A 95 -3.76 6.90 -1.87
N GLU A 96 -4.88 7.29 -2.49
CA GLU A 96 -6.15 6.59 -2.34
C GLU A 96 -6.15 5.24 -3.06
N THR A 97 -5.39 5.09 -4.15
CA THR A 97 -5.20 3.78 -4.78
C THR A 97 -4.45 2.83 -3.86
N GLY A 98 -3.43 3.29 -3.13
CA GLY A 98 -2.77 2.50 -2.10
C GLY A 98 -3.74 2.03 -1.00
N ASN A 99 -4.64 2.89 -0.55
CA ASN A 99 -5.72 2.51 0.37
C ASN A 99 -6.65 1.46 -0.25
N SER A 100 -7.04 1.66 -1.51
CA SER A 100 -7.90 0.73 -2.26
C SER A 100 -7.28 -0.66 -2.41
N LEU A 101 -5.97 -0.76 -2.63
CA LEU A 101 -5.24 -2.03 -2.72
C LEU A 101 -5.25 -2.81 -1.40
N ALA A 102 -5.35 -2.13 -0.26
CA ALA A 102 -5.38 -2.75 1.06
C ALA A 102 -6.76 -3.25 1.48
N LEU A 103 -7.82 -2.98 0.70
CA LEU A 103 -9.19 -3.35 1.06
C LEU A 103 -9.39 -4.87 1.15
N PRO A 104 -10.21 -5.35 2.10
CA PRO A 104 -10.72 -6.71 2.09
C PRO A 104 -11.37 -7.06 0.75
N GLY A 105 -11.08 -8.24 0.22
CA GLY A 105 -11.57 -8.70 -1.10
C GLY A 105 -10.74 -8.19 -2.29
N ARG A 106 -9.74 -7.32 -2.07
CA ARG A 106 -8.81 -6.86 -3.11
C ARG A 106 -7.36 -7.28 -2.83
N ARG A 107 -6.95 -7.30 -1.58
CA ARG A 107 -5.60 -7.71 -1.19
C ARG A 107 -5.35 -9.20 -1.44
N GLU A 108 -4.14 -9.54 -1.91
CA GLU A 108 -3.74 -10.92 -2.20
C GLU A 108 -3.26 -11.67 -0.95
N ASP A 109 -2.50 -10.99 -0.09
CA ASP A 109 -2.02 -11.54 1.18
C ASP A 109 -2.03 -10.48 2.29
N ASN A 110 -1.57 -10.87 3.48
CA ASN A 110 -1.70 -9.99 4.65
C ASN A 110 -0.47 -9.13 4.93
N ASP A 111 0.74 -9.57 4.57
CA ASP A 111 1.96 -8.92 5.02
C ASP A 111 2.64 -8.13 3.91
N ALA A 112 3.15 -8.80 2.88
CA ALA A 112 3.92 -8.15 1.82
C ALA A 112 3.04 -7.23 0.97
N TRP A 113 1.83 -7.65 0.63
CA TRP A 113 0.88 -6.82 -0.10
C TRP A 113 0.57 -5.50 0.61
N LEU A 114 0.34 -5.55 1.92
CA LEU A 114 0.06 -4.34 2.72
C LEU A 114 1.28 -3.41 2.79
N ILE A 115 2.50 -3.96 2.82
CA ILE A 115 3.74 -3.16 2.79
C ILE A 115 3.82 -2.39 1.46
N TYR A 116 3.56 -3.02 0.32
CA TYR A 116 3.56 -2.34 -0.98
C TYR A 116 2.43 -1.31 -1.10
N SER A 117 1.23 -1.64 -0.63
CA SER A 117 0.09 -0.71 -0.61
C SER A 117 0.38 0.54 0.22
N GLN A 118 0.99 0.36 1.40
CA GLN A 118 1.43 1.47 2.25
C GLN A 118 2.58 2.26 1.62
N GLY A 119 3.53 1.58 0.99
CA GLY A 119 4.63 2.20 0.26
C GLY A 119 4.13 3.08 -0.89
N LEU A 120 3.10 2.62 -1.62
CA LEU A 120 2.44 3.41 -2.66
C LEU A 120 1.81 4.69 -2.10
N SER A 121 1.03 4.56 -1.02
CA SER A 121 0.43 5.72 -0.35
C SER A 121 1.49 6.69 0.20
N GLU A 122 2.63 6.18 0.69
CA GLU A 122 3.73 7.02 1.16
C GLU A 122 4.39 7.81 0.03
N ALA A 123 4.66 7.15 -1.11
CA ALA A 123 5.20 7.83 -2.29
C ALA A 123 4.25 8.93 -2.78
N GLY A 124 2.94 8.65 -2.82
CA GLY A 124 1.91 9.63 -3.16
C GLY A 124 1.88 10.82 -2.19
N ARG A 125 1.93 10.58 -0.86
CA ARG A 125 1.98 11.67 0.14
C ARG A 125 3.23 12.54 -0.01
N ARG A 126 4.37 11.93 -0.28
CA ARG A 126 5.63 12.66 -0.53
C ARG A 126 5.50 13.54 -1.76
N ALA A 127 4.96 13.01 -2.86
CA ALA A 127 4.71 13.78 -4.07
C ALA A 127 3.71 14.92 -3.84
N MET A 128 2.64 14.70 -3.06
CA MET A 128 1.70 15.76 -2.66
C MET A 128 2.38 16.89 -1.90
N ALA A 129 3.23 16.57 -0.93
CA ALA A 129 3.94 17.56 -0.12
C ALA A 129 4.94 18.36 -0.97
N ALA A 130 5.68 17.69 -1.85
CA ALA A 130 6.62 18.33 -2.78
C ALA A 130 5.90 19.25 -3.76
N ALA A 131 4.77 18.81 -4.32
CA ALA A 131 3.96 19.63 -5.22
C ALA A 131 3.33 20.86 -4.52
N GLU A 132 2.91 20.73 -3.26
CA GLU A 132 2.41 21.85 -2.45
C GLU A 132 3.52 22.89 -2.15
N ALA A 133 4.74 22.41 -1.91
CA ALA A 133 5.91 23.26 -1.72
C ALA A 133 6.53 23.78 -3.02
N GLN A 134 6.10 23.25 -4.18
CA GLN A 134 6.71 23.46 -5.51
C GLN A 134 8.22 23.15 -5.49
N ASP A 135 8.57 22.08 -4.75
CA ASP A 135 9.94 21.60 -4.61
C ASP A 135 10.23 20.55 -5.70
N GLU A 136 10.92 20.98 -6.74
CA GLU A 136 11.24 20.19 -7.93
C GLU A 136 12.08 18.94 -7.59
N GLU A 137 13.07 19.09 -6.74
CA GLU A 137 13.96 17.98 -6.34
C GLU A 137 13.20 16.92 -5.54
N GLU A 138 12.44 17.32 -4.52
CA GLU A 138 11.64 16.41 -3.73
C GLU A 138 10.51 15.77 -4.56
N PHE A 139 9.95 16.48 -5.54
CA PHE A 139 8.97 15.93 -6.45
C PHE A 139 9.57 14.84 -7.35
N PHE A 140 10.75 15.08 -7.91
CA PHE A 140 11.50 14.07 -8.68
C PHE A 140 11.83 12.84 -7.84
N GLN A 141 12.31 13.03 -6.61
CA GLN A 141 12.62 11.93 -5.70
C GLN A 141 11.37 11.13 -5.30
N ALA A 142 10.22 11.78 -5.15
CA ALA A 142 8.95 11.10 -4.90
C ALA A 142 8.52 10.23 -6.10
N GLY A 143 8.71 10.72 -7.34
CA GLY A 143 8.49 9.95 -8.56
C GLY A 143 9.40 8.72 -8.66
N ALA A 144 10.68 8.85 -8.30
CA ALA A 144 11.62 7.73 -8.25
C ALA A 144 11.25 6.70 -7.18
N GLN A 145 10.77 7.15 -6.01
CA GLN A 145 10.24 6.25 -4.97
C GLN A 145 9.00 5.50 -5.46
N LEU A 146 8.07 6.19 -6.11
CA LEU A 146 6.88 5.59 -6.72
C LEU A 146 7.26 4.47 -7.68
N TYR A 147 8.17 4.72 -8.61
CA TYR A 147 8.68 3.71 -9.55
C TYR A 147 9.27 2.49 -8.83
N SER A 148 10.04 2.71 -7.76
CA SER A 148 10.63 1.64 -6.97
C SER A 148 9.58 0.75 -6.30
N VAL A 149 8.51 1.33 -5.75
CA VAL A 149 7.39 0.59 -5.16
C VAL A 149 6.63 -0.21 -6.22
N CYS A 150 6.32 0.40 -7.37
CA CYS A 150 5.64 -0.27 -8.48
C CYS A 150 6.44 -1.49 -8.95
N THR A 151 7.74 -1.31 -9.20
CA THR A 151 8.63 -2.37 -9.64
C THR A 151 8.72 -3.50 -8.62
N ALA A 152 8.89 -3.19 -7.33
CA ALA A 152 9.01 -4.19 -6.29
C ALA A 152 7.70 -5.00 -6.12
N CYS A 153 6.54 -4.34 -6.16
CA CYS A 153 5.25 -5.01 -6.10
C CYS A 153 5.03 -5.92 -7.32
N HIS A 154 5.30 -5.42 -8.53
CA HIS A 154 5.16 -6.21 -9.76
C HIS A 154 6.14 -7.39 -9.81
N GLN A 155 7.35 -7.26 -9.30
CA GLN A 155 8.27 -8.40 -9.16
C GLN A 155 7.69 -9.52 -8.29
N ALA A 156 6.94 -9.17 -7.25
CA ALA A 156 6.36 -10.13 -6.33
C ALA A 156 5.06 -10.77 -6.86
N TYR A 157 4.18 -9.99 -7.50
CA TYR A 157 2.81 -10.41 -7.81
C TYR A 157 2.47 -10.46 -9.30
N ASN A 158 3.22 -9.78 -10.16
CA ASN A 158 3.01 -9.79 -11.61
C ASN A 158 4.34 -9.62 -12.37
N PRO A 159 5.29 -10.57 -12.21
CA PRO A 159 6.62 -10.45 -12.82
C PRO A 159 6.57 -10.39 -14.35
N GLU A 160 5.53 -10.93 -14.98
CA GLU A 160 5.43 -10.96 -16.45
C GLU A 160 5.32 -9.56 -17.06
N ILE A 161 4.78 -8.58 -16.32
CA ILE A 161 4.66 -7.21 -16.85
C ILE A 161 6.03 -6.55 -17.04
N LEU A 162 7.03 -6.93 -16.26
CA LEU A 162 8.38 -6.37 -16.34
C LEU A 162 9.10 -6.78 -17.62
N TYR A 163 8.82 -7.97 -18.14
CA TYR A 163 9.41 -8.45 -19.40
C TYR A 163 8.86 -7.71 -20.63
N ARG A 164 7.65 -7.16 -20.56
CA ARG A 164 7.06 -6.38 -21.66
C ARG A 164 7.83 -5.08 -21.93
N PHE A 165 8.46 -4.52 -20.90
CA PHE A 165 9.29 -3.32 -21.04
C PHE A 165 10.65 -3.65 -21.67
N ASP A 166 11.25 -4.81 -21.34
CA ASP A 166 12.48 -5.26 -21.95
C ASP A 166 12.32 -5.53 -23.46
N ASP A 167 11.20 -6.14 -23.87
CA ASP A 167 10.87 -6.38 -25.27
C ASP A 167 10.62 -5.08 -26.05
N ALA A 168 10.06 -4.05 -25.40
CA ALA A 168 9.85 -2.74 -26.02
C ALA A 168 11.15 -1.95 -26.21
N ILE A 169 12.13 -2.14 -25.30
CA ILE A 169 13.45 -1.48 -25.36
C ILE A 169 14.42 -2.26 -26.25
N ASN A 170 14.35 -3.58 -26.27
CA ASN A 170 15.16 -4.49 -27.04
C ASN A 170 14.30 -5.41 -27.92
N PRO A 171 13.64 -4.89 -28.98
CA PRO A 171 12.89 -5.74 -29.88
C PRO A 171 13.84 -6.79 -30.49
N VAL A 172 13.59 -8.06 -30.19
CA VAL A 172 14.27 -9.18 -30.84
C VAL A 172 13.72 -9.28 -32.26
N ASP A 173 14.56 -9.05 -33.26
CA ASP A 173 14.29 -9.20 -34.70
C ASP A 173 13.92 -10.65 -35.07
#